data_714da1446835b1afd7e913d8dfb68880
#
_entry.id   714da1446835b1afd7e913d8dfb68880
#
_cell.length_a   1.000
_cell.length_b   1.000
_cell.length_c   1.000
_cell.angle_alpha   90.00
_cell.angle_beta   90.00
_cell.angle_gamma   90.00
#
_symmetry.space_group_name_H-M   'P 1'
#
loop_
_entity.id
_entity.type
_entity.pdbx_description
1 polymer ?
#
loop_
_entity_poly.entity_id
_entity_poly.type
_entity_poly.pdbx_seq_one_letter_code
_entity_poly.pdbx_strand_id
1 'polypeptide(L)'
;MSLSASLLKEDIRVVVSIDFGTTYSGYGYANRINPDDIVVENRWIGHIGHKTPTIIKYEDDNTTVQCWGSSALPTGMRNSDQKKPIQLFKLYLLKEPSMELPELPDHERIIIDYLRELGEKIKENINNTNGI
;
A
#
# COMPACT_ATOMS: atom_id res chain seq x y z
N MET A 1 -8.43 28.20 19.10
CA MET A 1 -7.93 26.81 19.14
C MET A 1 -8.74 26.03 20.15
N SER A 2 -9.46 25.04 19.69
CA SER A 2 -10.21 24.17 20.62
C SER A 2 -9.22 23.30 21.41
N LEU A 3 -9.51 23.05 22.69
CA LEU A 3 -8.76 22.13 23.56
C LEU A 3 -8.54 20.77 22.93
N SER A 4 -9.43 20.32 22.03
CA SER A 4 -9.32 19.05 21.31
C SER A 4 -8.12 18.98 20.33
N ALA A 5 -7.76 20.10 19.68
CA ALA A 5 -6.64 20.11 18.72
C ALA A 5 -5.26 20.06 19.40
N SER A 6 -5.14 20.58 20.63
CA SER A 6 -3.89 20.49 21.40
C SER A 6 -3.70 19.12 22.04
N LEU A 7 -4.80 18.50 22.52
CA LEU A 7 -4.78 17.14 23.05
C LEU A 7 -4.42 16.11 21.95
N LEU A 8 -4.96 16.28 20.73
CA LEU A 8 -4.62 15.41 19.59
C LEU A 8 -3.14 15.50 19.21
N LYS A 9 -2.49 16.66 19.38
CA LYS A 9 -1.05 16.81 19.13
C LYS A 9 -0.17 16.05 20.12
N GLU A 10 -0.59 15.94 21.37
CA GLU A 10 0.18 15.25 22.40
C GLU A 10 0.12 13.72 22.26
N ASP A 11 -0.95 13.20 21.64
CA ASP A 11 -1.14 11.77 21.42
C ASP A 11 -0.47 11.25 20.15
N ILE A 12 -0.02 12.13 19.26
CA ILE A 12 0.70 11.71 18.04
C ILE A 12 2.11 11.26 18.40
N ARG A 13 2.42 10.00 18.14
CA ARG A 13 3.73 9.40 18.41
C ARG A 13 4.56 9.20 17.16
N VAL A 14 3.93 8.89 16.07
CA VAL A 14 4.57 8.59 14.79
C VAL A 14 3.81 9.29 13.68
N VAL A 15 4.54 9.86 12.73
CA VAL A 15 4.00 10.40 11.48
C VAL A 15 4.41 9.47 10.35
N VAL A 16 3.45 9.05 9.56
CA VAL A 16 3.65 8.16 8.40
C VAL A 16 3.35 8.92 7.13
N SER A 17 4.23 8.80 6.16
CA SER A 17 4.03 9.29 4.79
C SER A 17 3.88 8.11 3.85
N ILE A 18 2.83 8.09 3.06
CA ILE A 18 2.56 7.05 2.06
C ILE A 18 2.73 7.65 0.67
N ASP A 19 3.55 7.00 -0.14
CA ASP A 19 3.65 7.26 -1.56
C ASP A 19 2.86 6.18 -2.30
N PHE A 20 1.63 6.51 -2.69
CA PHE A 20 0.77 5.63 -3.48
C PHE A 20 0.95 5.95 -4.95
N GLY A 21 1.87 5.23 -5.61
CA GLY A 21 2.17 5.41 -7.03
C GLY A 21 1.35 4.48 -7.93
N THR A 22 1.28 4.82 -9.20
CA THR A 22 0.59 4.01 -10.22
C THR A 22 1.22 2.64 -10.40
N THR A 23 2.55 2.58 -10.37
CA THR A 23 3.33 1.35 -10.59
C THR A 23 3.95 0.81 -9.30
N TYR A 24 4.43 1.70 -8.45
CA TYR A 24 5.06 1.36 -7.19
C TYR A 24 4.54 2.21 -6.05
N SER A 25 4.47 1.61 -4.88
CA SER A 25 4.08 2.28 -3.64
C SER A 25 5.13 2.07 -2.56
N GLY A 26 5.20 3.00 -1.63
CA GLY A 26 6.11 2.92 -0.51
C GLY A 26 5.64 3.76 0.65
N TYR A 27 6.36 3.71 1.76
CA TYR A 27 6.11 4.56 2.91
C TYR A 27 7.38 4.82 3.70
N GLY A 28 7.33 5.90 4.44
CA GLY A 28 8.31 6.23 5.45
C GLY A 28 7.62 6.73 6.70
N TYR A 29 8.35 6.79 7.79
CA TYR A 29 7.83 7.31 9.05
C TYR A 29 8.91 7.96 9.88
N ALA A 30 8.49 8.82 10.78
CA ALA A 30 9.35 9.42 11.78
C ALA A 30 8.65 9.45 13.12
N ASN A 31 9.43 9.24 14.18
CA ASN A 31 8.94 9.35 15.54
C ASN A 31 8.91 10.83 15.95
N ARG A 32 7.88 11.24 16.69
CA ARG A 32 7.76 12.60 17.21
C ARG A 32 8.95 13.04 18.05
N ILE A 33 9.56 12.12 18.80
CA ILE A 33 10.70 12.42 19.67
C ILE A 33 11.96 12.70 18.84
N ASN A 34 12.11 12.05 17.70
CA ASN A 34 13.23 12.18 16.79
C ASN A 34 12.72 12.44 15.35
N PRO A 35 12.16 13.62 15.07
CA PRO A 35 11.49 13.86 13.77
C PRO A 35 12.46 13.91 12.60
N ASP A 36 13.74 14.11 12.84
CA ASP A 36 14.78 14.14 11.79
C ASP A 36 15.28 12.74 11.40
N ASP A 37 14.99 11.74 12.21
CA ASP A 37 15.32 10.34 11.92
C ASP A 37 14.18 9.70 11.12
N ILE A 38 14.21 9.90 9.82
CA ILE A 38 13.20 9.39 8.89
C ILE A 38 13.59 7.99 8.45
N VAL A 39 12.71 7.03 8.71
CA VAL A 39 12.86 5.64 8.28
C VAL A 39 12.04 5.40 7.04
N VAL A 40 12.67 4.89 6.00
CA VAL A 40 12.00 4.46 4.75
C VAL A 40 12.01 2.93 4.70
N GLU A 41 10.84 2.33 4.45
CA GLU A 41 10.73 0.87 4.38
C GLU A 41 11.49 0.32 3.18
N ASN A 42 12.32 -0.70 3.42
CA ASN A 42 13.08 -1.40 2.38
C ASN A 42 13.03 -2.93 2.51
N ARG A 43 12.16 -3.45 3.38
CA ARG A 43 12.03 -4.88 3.68
C ARG A 43 10.84 -5.50 2.98
N TRP A 44 10.76 -5.30 1.67
CA TRP A 44 9.70 -5.90 0.86
C TRP A 44 10.06 -7.34 0.47
N ILE A 45 9.15 -8.26 0.67
CA ILE A 45 9.38 -9.68 0.38
C ILE A 45 9.75 -9.89 -1.10
N GLY A 46 10.91 -10.52 -1.33
CA GLY A 46 11.35 -10.84 -2.70
C GLY A 46 11.75 -9.65 -3.55
N HIS A 47 11.87 -8.46 -2.96
CA HIS A 47 12.20 -7.24 -3.69
C HIS A 47 13.24 -6.42 -2.94
N ILE A 48 14.27 -5.96 -3.63
CA ILE A 48 15.29 -5.06 -3.10
C ILE A 48 14.93 -3.63 -3.51
N GLY A 49 14.68 -2.77 -2.53
CA GLY A 49 14.37 -1.36 -2.75
C GLY A 49 13.35 -0.82 -1.76
N HIS A 50 13.06 0.47 -1.89
CA HIS A 50 12.17 1.21 -0.97
C HIS A 50 10.69 1.15 -1.35
N LYS A 51 10.35 0.47 -2.44
CA LYS A 51 8.99 0.42 -2.96
C LYS A 51 8.58 -1.00 -3.30
N THR A 52 7.28 -1.25 -3.17
CA THR A 52 6.63 -2.49 -3.58
C THR A 52 5.74 -2.22 -4.80
N PRO A 53 5.55 -3.17 -5.71
CA PRO A 53 4.63 -2.96 -6.85
C PRO A 53 3.21 -2.65 -6.38
N THR A 54 2.55 -1.72 -7.06
CA THR A 54 1.14 -1.39 -6.82
C THR A 54 0.27 -2.40 -7.59
N ILE A 55 0.21 -3.62 -7.06
CA ILE A 55 -0.54 -4.74 -7.61
C ILE A 55 -1.26 -5.50 -6.51
N ILE A 56 -2.37 -6.12 -6.84
CA ILE A 56 -3.18 -6.90 -5.91
C ILE A 56 -3.75 -8.13 -6.61
N LYS A 57 -3.88 -9.21 -5.90
CA LYS A 57 -4.46 -10.46 -6.40
C LYS A 57 -5.52 -10.94 -5.43
N TYR A 58 -6.67 -11.30 -5.98
CA TYR A 58 -7.79 -11.83 -5.22
C TYR A 58 -7.87 -13.35 -5.34
N GLU A 59 -8.50 -13.96 -4.34
CA GLU A 59 -8.94 -15.35 -4.39
C GLU A 59 -10.00 -15.54 -5.50
N ASP A 60 -10.44 -16.76 -5.72
CA ASP A 60 -11.43 -17.08 -6.76
C ASP A 60 -12.80 -16.42 -6.54
N ASP A 61 -13.09 -16.01 -5.30
CA ASP A 61 -14.30 -15.26 -4.96
C ASP A 61 -14.28 -13.80 -5.44
N ASN A 62 -13.15 -13.30 -5.94
CA ASN A 62 -12.89 -11.91 -6.36
C ASN A 62 -13.16 -10.86 -5.27
N THR A 63 -13.21 -11.26 -4.02
CA THR A 63 -13.47 -10.37 -2.88
C THR A 63 -12.42 -10.47 -1.78
N THR A 64 -11.84 -11.65 -1.57
CA THR A 64 -10.80 -11.91 -0.59
C THR A 64 -9.43 -11.66 -1.21
N VAL A 65 -8.64 -10.78 -0.61
CA VAL A 65 -7.27 -10.51 -1.06
C VAL A 65 -6.40 -11.74 -0.78
N GLN A 66 -5.81 -12.29 -1.84
CA GLN A 66 -4.87 -13.40 -1.74
C GLN A 66 -3.47 -12.91 -1.38
N CYS A 67 -2.97 -11.94 -2.13
CA CYS A 67 -1.68 -11.28 -1.91
C CYS A 67 -1.63 -9.94 -2.63
N TRP A 68 -0.67 -9.13 -2.28
CA TRP A 68 -0.49 -7.79 -2.82
C TRP A 68 0.99 -7.39 -2.82
N GLY A 69 1.31 -6.31 -3.53
CA GLY A 69 2.68 -5.83 -3.60
C GLY A 69 3.62 -6.86 -4.21
N SER A 70 4.85 -6.89 -3.75
CA SER A 70 5.88 -7.82 -4.25
C SER A 70 5.50 -9.29 -4.10
N SER A 71 4.67 -9.64 -3.12
CA SER A 71 4.16 -11.01 -2.93
C SER A 71 3.22 -11.46 -4.05
N ALA A 72 2.65 -10.54 -4.80
CA ALA A 72 1.75 -10.83 -5.93
C ALA A 72 2.49 -10.94 -7.28
N LEU A 73 3.80 -10.71 -7.30
CA LEU A 73 4.62 -10.90 -8.50
C LEU A 73 4.65 -12.39 -8.90
N PRO A 74 4.61 -12.68 -10.20
CA PRO A 74 4.71 -14.05 -10.67
C PRO A 74 6.04 -14.66 -10.24
N THR A 75 5.99 -15.78 -9.52
CA THR A 75 7.16 -16.57 -9.14
C THR A 75 7.14 -17.88 -9.91
N GLY A 76 8.21 -18.17 -10.66
CA GLY A 76 8.40 -19.43 -11.33
C GLY A 76 7.80 -19.55 -12.74
N MET A 77 7.71 -20.78 -13.26
CA MET A 77 7.15 -21.05 -14.58
C MET A 77 5.69 -20.62 -14.63
N ARG A 78 5.34 -19.86 -15.66
CA ARG A 78 3.96 -19.45 -15.94
C ARG A 78 3.11 -20.69 -16.20
N ASN A 79 2.30 -21.06 -15.22
CA ASN A 79 1.12 -21.87 -15.50
C ASN A 79 0.11 -20.92 -16.14
N SER A 80 -0.36 -21.28 -17.35
CA SER A 80 -1.37 -20.52 -18.07
C SER A 80 -2.68 -20.32 -17.30
N ASP A 81 -2.88 -21.10 -16.23
CA ASP A 81 -4.08 -21.09 -15.40
C ASP A 81 -3.96 -20.18 -14.15
N GLN A 82 -2.80 -19.54 -13.93
CA GLN A 82 -2.64 -18.63 -12.81
C GLN A 82 -3.29 -17.28 -13.09
N LYS A 83 -4.20 -16.90 -12.22
CA LYS A 83 -4.84 -15.59 -12.21
C LYS A 83 -3.78 -14.48 -12.12
N LYS A 84 -3.79 -13.57 -13.07
CA LYS A 84 -2.86 -12.44 -13.08
C LYS A 84 -3.22 -11.41 -12.00
N PRO A 85 -2.25 -10.79 -11.34
CA PRO A 85 -2.53 -9.68 -10.45
C PRO A 85 -3.11 -8.49 -11.21
N ILE A 86 -3.98 -7.72 -10.54
CA ILE A 86 -4.53 -6.48 -11.06
C ILE A 86 -3.49 -5.38 -10.84
N GLN A 87 -3.22 -4.60 -11.88
CA GLN A 87 -2.25 -3.52 -11.88
C GLN A 87 -2.86 -2.24 -12.49
N LEU A 88 -2.17 -1.12 -12.32
CA LEU A 88 -2.53 0.18 -12.90
C LEU A 88 -3.91 0.70 -12.47
N PHE A 89 -4.47 0.18 -11.39
CA PHE A 89 -5.81 0.56 -10.94
C PHE A 89 -5.91 2.01 -10.44
N LYS A 90 -4.81 2.63 -10.05
CA LYS A 90 -4.79 4.05 -9.70
C LYS A 90 -5.18 4.95 -10.87
N LEU A 91 -4.91 4.54 -12.11
CA LEU A 91 -5.26 5.31 -13.30
C LEU A 91 -6.77 5.59 -13.42
N TYR A 92 -7.61 4.73 -12.83
CA TYR A 92 -9.06 4.91 -12.82
C TYR A 92 -9.52 6.14 -12.01
N LEU A 93 -8.66 6.68 -11.14
CA LEU A 93 -8.92 7.94 -10.44
C LEU A 93 -8.81 9.16 -11.33
N LEU A 94 -8.11 9.06 -12.45
CA LEU A 94 -7.79 10.21 -13.31
C LEU A 94 -8.97 10.66 -14.18
N LYS A 95 -10.02 9.91 -14.35
CA LYS A 95 -11.23 10.26 -15.13
C LYS A 95 -10.96 10.99 -16.47
N GLU A 96 -9.84 10.71 -17.12
CA GLU A 96 -9.50 11.31 -18.41
C GLU A 96 -10.17 10.53 -19.55
N PRO A 97 -11.03 11.17 -20.38
CA PRO A 97 -11.75 10.49 -21.45
C PRO A 97 -10.84 9.93 -22.56
N SER A 98 -9.57 10.33 -22.60
CA SER A 98 -8.59 9.91 -23.61
C SER A 98 -7.88 8.60 -23.25
N MET A 99 -8.02 8.08 -22.03
CA MET A 99 -7.40 6.83 -21.62
C MET A 99 -8.34 5.65 -21.83
N GLU A 100 -7.97 4.78 -22.76
CA GLU A 100 -8.61 3.47 -22.90
C GLU A 100 -8.06 2.54 -21.83
N LEU A 101 -8.79 2.41 -20.70
CA LEU A 101 -8.47 1.48 -19.64
C LEU A 101 -9.36 0.24 -19.73
N PRO A 102 -8.83 -0.98 -19.46
CA PRO A 102 -9.66 -2.17 -19.36
C PRO A 102 -10.78 -1.99 -18.34
N GLU A 103 -11.93 -2.59 -18.57
CA GLU A 103 -13.00 -2.57 -17.59
C GLU A 103 -12.57 -3.28 -16.31
N LEU A 104 -12.56 -2.54 -15.19
CA LEU A 104 -12.46 -3.09 -13.85
C LEU A 104 -13.81 -2.91 -13.15
N PRO A 105 -14.44 -3.99 -12.69
CA PRO A 105 -15.82 -3.92 -12.18
C PRO A 105 -15.98 -3.07 -10.94
N ASP A 106 -14.93 -2.88 -10.13
CA ASP A 106 -14.97 -2.09 -8.92
C ASP A 106 -13.57 -1.55 -8.56
N HIS A 107 -13.11 -0.55 -9.32
CA HIS A 107 -11.78 0.02 -9.12
C HIS A 107 -11.65 0.75 -7.78
N GLU A 108 -12.71 1.35 -7.24
CA GLU A 108 -12.68 2.00 -5.94
C GLU A 108 -12.40 0.99 -4.83
N ARG A 109 -13.06 -0.16 -4.87
CA ARG A 109 -12.85 -1.24 -3.94
C ARG A 109 -11.44 -1.79 -4.00
N ILE A 110 -10.90 -1.97 -5.19
CA ILE A 110 -9.52 -2.44 -5.40
C ILE A 110 -8.52 -1.49 -4.74
N ILE A 111 -8.70 -0.19 -4.92
CA ILE A 111 -7.87 0.84 -4.31
C ILE A 111 -7.99 0.81 -2.78
N ILE A 112 -9.22 0.70 -2.26
CA ILE A 112 -9.48 0.60 -0.82
C ILE A 112 -8.81 -0.64 -0.24
N ASP A 113 -8.95 -1.78 -0.88
CA ASP A 113 -8.35 -3.04 -0.43
C ASP A 113 -6.82 -2.95 -0.42
N TYR A 114 -6.22 -2.41 -1.48
CA TYR A 114 -4.77 -2.21 -1.55
C TYR A 114 -4.26 -1.29 -0.44
N LEU A 115 -4.89 -0.15 -0.25
CA LEU A 115 -4.50 0.82 0.79
C LEU A 115 -4.73 0.25 2.20
N ARG A 116 -5.74 -0.58 2.40
CA ARG A 116 -5.97 -1.29 3.66
C ARG A 116 -4.85 -2.26 3.97
N GLU A 117 -4.45 -3.07 3.00
CA GLU A 117 -3.35 -4.02 3.15
C GLU A 117 -2.03 -3.29 3.45
N LEU A 118 -1.75 -2.23 2.72
CA LEU A 118 -0.59 -1.38 2.96
C LEU A 118 -0.63 -0.76 4.37
N GLY A 119 -1.78 -0.24 4.78
CA GLY A 119 -1.99 0.35 6.11
C GLY A 119 -1.76 -0.65 7.25
N GLU A 120 -2.26 -1.88 7.12
CA GLU A 120 -2.03 -2.94 8.10
C GLU A 120 -0.54 -3.32 8.19
N LYS A 121 0.13 -3.40 7.04
CA LYS A 121 1.58 -3.65 6.98
C LYS A 121 2.38 -2.56 7.71
N ILE A 122 2.01 -1.31 7.49
CA ILE A 122 2.64 -0.15 8.15
C ILE A 122 2.47 -0.24 9.66
N LYS A 123 1.27 -0.47 10.14
CA LYS A 123 0.98 -0.60 11.58
C LYS A 123 1.77 -1.73 12.20
N GLU A 124 1.81 -2.89 11.58
CA GLU A 124 2.56 -4.05 12.05
C GLU A 124 4.05 -3.74 12.16
N ASN A 125 4.64 -3.15 11.12
CA ASN A 125 6.06 -2.82 11.11
C ASN A 125 6.43 -1.77 12.16
N ILE A 126 5.62 -0.74 12.34
CA ILE A 126 5.85 0.31 13.33
C ILE A 126 5.75 -0.26 14.74
N ASN A 127 4.75 -1.07 15.03
CA ASN A 127 4.55 -1.71 16.33
C ASN A 127 5.71 -2.64 16.68
N ASN A 128 6.19 -3.44 15.74
CA ASN A 128 7.30 -4.36 15.96
C ASN A 128 8.64 -3.66 16.15
N THR A 129 8.86 -2.52 15.48
CA THR A 129 10.13 -1.80 15.52
C THR A 129 10.25 -0.87 16.72
N ASN A 130 9.15 -0.25 17.15
CA ASN A 130 9.15 0.81 18.17
C ASN A 130 8.57 0.37 19.53
N GLY A 131 8.12 -0.86 19.67
CA GLY A 131 7.50 -1.35 20.90
C GLY A 131 6.21 -0.63 21.28
N ILE A 132 5.52 -0.10 20.29
CA ILE A 132 4.26 0.62 20.47
C ILE A 132 3.10 -0.35 20.49
#